data_ee9c99aa403389e2790a4e7966cd59ed
#
_entry.id   ee9c99aa403389e2790a4e7966cd59ed
#
_cell.length_a   1.000
_cell.length_b   1.000
_cell.length_c   1.000
_cell.angle_alpha   90.00
_cell.angle_beta   90.00
_cell.angle_gamma   90.00
#
_symmetry.space_group_name_H-M   'P 1'
#
loop_
_entity.id
_entity.type
_entity.pdbx_description
1 polymer ?
#
loop_
_entity_poly.entity_id
_entity_poly.type
_entity_poly.pdbx_seq_one_letter_code
_entity_poly.pdbx_strand_id
1 'polypeptide(L)'
;ASCQREPSPLQEPKPTRPVRKALVAEEWQQADGQGAGTLTLVYDHHKNDLARRLTQMQHDEHDIIIATLHVHLDHHNCLEVLILKGEAARVRALADKLISCKGVKHGTFSGTTTGQDLA
;
A
#
# COMPACT_ATOMS: atom_id res chain seq x y z
N ALA A 1 -4.56 35.02 -19.50
CA ALA A 1 -3.24 34.37 -19.56
C ALA A 1 -3.41 32.87 -19.65
N SER A 2 -2.98 32.33 -20.72
CA SER A 2 -3.04 30.91 -20.91
C SER A 2 -1.97 30.25 -20.06
N CYS A 3 -2.42 29.37 -19.17
CA CYS A 3 -1.53 28.50 -18.42
C CYS A 3 -1.08 27.29 -19.24
N GLN A 4 -1.45 27.26 -20.51
CA GLN A 4 -1.09 26.15 -21.39
C GLN A 4 0.28 26.43 -21.98
N ARG A 5 1.25 25.70 -21.51
CA ARG A 5 2.54 25.61 -22.19
C ARG A 5 2.51 24.41 -23.11
N GLU A 6 2.86 24.63 -24.36
CA GLU A 6 3.13 23.50 -25.22
C GLU A 6 4.31 22.72 -24.64
N PRO A 7 4.21 21.38 -24.60
CA PRO A 7 5.33 20.59 -24.11
C PRO A 7 6.55 20.83 -24.99
N SER A 8 7.72 20.91 -24.37
CA SER A 8 8.98 20.95 -25.09
C SER A 8 9.04 19.75 -26.05
N PRO A 9 9.64 19.90 -27.25
CA PRO A 9 9.83 18.78 -28.16
C PRO A 9 10.59 17.60 -27.53
N LEU A 10 11.29 17.84 -26.42
CA LEU A 10 12.04 16.83 -25.69
C LEU A 10 11.23 16.18 -24.56
N GLN A 11 10.03 16.67 -24.30
CA GLN A 11 9.18 16.09 -23.27
C GLN A 11 8.24 15.07 -23.88
N GLU A 12 8.29 13.86 -23.36
CA GLU A 12 7.33 12.84 -23.72
C GLU A 12 5.96 13.16 -23.13
N PRO A 13 4.88 12.93 -23.87
CA PRO A 13 3.54 13.11 -23.31
C PRO A 13 3.29 12.14 -22.17
N LYS A 14 2.46 12.55 -21.20
CA LYS A 14 2.07 11.68 -20.12
C LYS A 14 1.29 10.48 -20.66
N PRO A 15 1.57 9.28 -20.13
CA PRO A 15 0.79 8.10 -20.52
C PRO A 15 -0.69 8.27 -20.18
N THR A 16 -1.55 7.65 -20.98
CA THR A 16 -2.98 7.60 -20.70
C THR A 16 -3.27 6.79 -19.45
N ARG A 17 -4.46 6.96 -18.87
CA ARG A 17 -4.86 6.22 -17.67
C ARG A 17 -4.76 4.70 -17.85
N PRO A 18 -5.23 4.07 -18.94
CA PRO A 18 -5.07 2.63 -19.13
C PRO A 18 -3.61 2.19 -19.19
N VAL A 19 -2.76 3.00 -19.84
CA VAL A 19 -1.32 2.72 -19.93
C VAL A 19 -0.67 2.82 -18.55
N ARG A 20 -1.05 3.80 -17.75
CA ARG A 20 -0.55 3.94 -16.38
C ARG A 20 -0.91 2.73 -15.54
N LYS A 21 -2.13 2.23 -15.62
CA LYS A 21 -2.53 1.02 -14.92
C LYS A 21 -1.68 -0.17 -15.31
N ALA A 22 -1.42 -0.32 -16.60
CA ALA A 22 -0.59 -1.41 -17.11
C ALA A 22 0.85 -1.31 -16.59
N LEU A 23 1.42 -0.11 -16.57
CA LEU A 23 2.77 0.12 -16.04
C LEU A 23 2.87 -0.19 -14.56
N VAL A 24 1.87 0.20 -13.79
CA VAL A 24 1.82 -0.10 -12.35
C VAL A 24 1.72 -1.62 -12.13
N ALA A 25 0.86 -2.29 -12.89
CA ALA A 25 0.73 -3.75 -12.80
C ALA A 25 2.06 -4.44 -13.13
N GLU A 26 2.78 -3.94 -14.13
CA GLU A 26 4.10 -4.45 -14.51
C GLU A 26 5.12 -4.26 -13.39
N GLU A 27 5.15 -3.12 -12.73
CA GLU A 27 6.02 -2.87 -11.58
C GLU A 27 5.82 -3.92 -10.49
N TRP A 28 4.57 -4.31 -10.23
CA TRP A 28 4.25 -5.31 -9.22
C TRP A 28 4.65 -6.73 -9.62
N GLN A 29 4.85 -6.99 -10.90
CA GLN A 29 5.28 -8.29 -11.41
C GLN A 29 6.81 -8.43 -11.44
N GLN A 30 7.54 -7.33 -11.41
CA GLN A 30 9.00 -7.35 -11.43
C GLN A 30 9.55 -7.69 -10.05
N ALA A 31 10.56 -8.56 -10.00
CA ALA A 31 11.14 -9.03 -8.74
C ALA A 31 11.78 -7.91 -7.93
N ASP A 32 12.37 -6.92 -8.61
CA ASP A 32 13.05 -5.78 -8.01
C ASP A 32 12.27 -4.47 -8.15
N GLY A 33 11.01 -4.56 -8.64
CA GLY A 33 10.17 -3.39 -8.80
C GLY A 33 9.80 -2.77 -7.46
N GLN A 34 9.74 -1.44 -7.44
CA GLN A 34 9.30 -0.71 -6.26
C GLN A 34 7.80 -0.47 -6.32
N GLY A 35 7.15 -0.60 -5.18
CA GLY A 35 5.72 -0.38 -5.09
C GLY A 35 5.34 0.32 -3.80
N ALA A 36 4.19 0.96 -3.84
CA ALA A 36 3.55 1.53 -2.67
C ALA A 36 2.10 1.08 -2.65
N GLY A 37 1.50 1.05 -1.49
CA GLY A 37 0.11 0.64 -1.40
C GLY A 37 -0.46 0.90 -0.03
N THR A 38 -1.76 0.66 0.05
CA THR A 38 -2.50 0.76 1.30
C THR A 38 -3.06 -0.61 1.66
N LEU A 39 -2.91 -0.97 2.91
CA LEU A 39 -3.48 -2.18 3.47
C LEU A 39 -4.52 -1.76 4.50
N THR A 40 -5.74 -2.23 4.32
CA THR A 40 -6.83 -1.95 5.23
C THR A 40 -7.21 -3.23 5.95
N LEU A 41 -7.18 -3.21 7.28
CA LEU A 41 -7.54 -4.36 8.12
C LEU A 41 -8.70 -3.99 9.02
N VAL A 42 -9.63 -4.94 9.18
CA VAL A 42 -10.69 -4.85 10.19
C VAL A 42 -10.52 -6.02 11.14
N TYR A 43 -10.45 -5.75 12.43
CA TYR A 43 -10.26 -6.77 13.44
C TYR A 43 -10.84 -6.35 14.79
N ASP A 44 -11.08 -7.34 15.64
CA ASP A 44 -11.48 -7.10 17.04
C ASP A 44 -10.22 -6.94 17.87
N HIS A 45 -10.01 -5.74 18.41
CA HIS A 45 -8.79 -5.42 19.16
C HIS A 45 -8.69 -6.14 20.53
N HIS A 46 -9.76 -6.77 20.97
CA HIS A 46 -9.76 -7.51 22.22
C HIS A 46 -9.38 -8.99 22.06
N LYS A 47 -9.35 -9.49 20.83
CA LYS A 47 -9.17 -10.92 20.58
C LYS A 47 -7.75 -11.28 20.19
N ASN A 48 -7.28 -12.42 20.70
CA ASN A 48 -6.07 -13.11 20.26
C ASN A 48 -4.77 -12.29 20.36
N ASP A 49 -4.71 -11.29 21.25
CA ASP A 49 -3.54 -10.39 21.35
C ASP A 49 -3.20 -9.75 19.99
N LEU A 50 -4.18 -9.64 19.11
CA LEU A 50 -3.94 -9.25 17.72
C LEU A 50 -3.33 -7.85 17.64
N ALA A 51 -3.88 -6.90 18.41
CA ALA A 51 -3.37 -5.53 18.39
C ALA A 51 -1.87 -5.49 18.74
N ARG A 52 -1.46 -6.25 19.74
CA ARG A 52 -0.06 -6.33 20.17
C ARG A 52 0.81 -6.98 19.09
N ARG A 53 0.33 -8.07 18.48
CA ARG A 53 1.06 -8.76 17.41
C ARG A 53 1.21 -7.87 16.18
N LEU A 54 0.16 -7.14 15.80
CA LEU A 54 0.22 -6.21 14.68
C LEU A 54 1.22 -5.08 14.95
N THR A 55 1.22 -4.55 16.17
CA THR A 55 2.17 -3.51 16.57
C THR A 55 3.61 -4.04 16.49
N GLN A 56 3.83 -5.27 16.95
CA GLN A 56 5.16 -5.87 16.90
C GLN A 56 5.62 -6.08 15.46
N MET A 57 4.74 -6.56 14.59
CA MET A 57 5.04 -6.75 13.17
C MET A 57 5.37 -5.43 12.48
N GLN A 58 4.65 -4.36 12.84
CA GLN A 58 4.93 -3.03 12.32
C GLN A 58 6.31 -2.54 12.77
N HIS A 59 6.68 -2.83 13.99
CA HIS A 59 8.00 -2.47 14.51
C HIS A 59 9.11 -3.24 13.78
N ASP A 60 8.89 -4.54 13.56
CA ASP A 60 9.87 -5.39 12.88
C ASP A 60 10.03 -5.04 11.40
N GLU A 61 8.98 -4.52 10.77
CA GLU A 61 8.95 -4.20 9.34
C GLU A 61 8.89 -2.68 9.09
N HIS A 62 9.54 -1.92 9.96
CA HIS A 62 9.49 -0.44 9.89
C HIS A 62 10.10 0.13 8.60
N ASP A 63 10.92 -0.62 7.90
CA ASP A 63 11.49 -0.21 6.62
C ASP A 63 10.45 -0.25 5.47
N ILE A 64 9.38 -1.02 5.63
CA ILE A 64 8.31 -1.15 4.65
C ILE A 64 7.07 -0.36 5.07
N ILE A 65 6.73 -0.40 6.35
CA ILE A 65 5.56 0.28 6.86
C ILE A 65 5.91 1.73 7.19
N ILE A 66 5.40 2.66 6.35
CA ILE A 66 5.73 4.08 6.46
C ILE A 66 4.85 4.77 7.51
N ALA A 67 3.59 4.42 7.55
CA ALA A 67 2.61 5.06 8.44
C ALA A 67 1.46 4.12 8.72
N THR A 68 0.80 4.34 9.83
CA THR A 68 -0.40 3.60 10.20
C THR A 68 -1.44 4.56 10.75
N LEU A 69 -2.71 4.24 10.53
CA LEU A 69 -3.83 4.97 11.10
C LEU A 69 -4.78 3.95 11.70
N HIS A 70 -5.14 4.14 12.95
CA HIS A 70 -6.00 3.23 13.68
C HIS A 70 -7.27 3.96 14.11
N VAL A 71 -8.42 3.41 13.77
CA VAL A 71 -9.72 4.00 14.07
C VAL A 71 -10.62 2.95 14.69
N HIS A 72 -11.31 3.32 15.76
CA HIS A 72 -12.34 2.48 16.34
C HIS A 72 -13.63 2.63 15.54
N LEU A 73 -14.12 1.53 14.98
CA LEU A 73 -15.40 1.54 14.26
C LEU A 73 -16.57 1.41 15.21
N ASP A 74 -16.41 0.57 16.23
CA ASP A 74 -17.39 0.38 17.31
C ASP A 74 -16.64 -0.11 18.56
N HIS A 75 -17.39 -0.64 19.54
CA HIS A 75 -16.82 -1.05 20.80
C HIS A 75 -15.80 -2.19 20.68
N HIS A 76 -15.92 -3.03 19.67
CA HIS A 76 -15.06 -4.19 19.47
C HIS A 76 -14.17 -4.09 18.24
N ASN A 77 -14.66 -3.48 17.20
CA ASN A 77 -14.00 -3.53 15.89
C ASN A 77 -13.18 -2.29 15.62
N CYS A 78 -11.99 -2.52 15.09
CA CYS A 78 -11.07 -1.48 14.67
C CYS A 78 -10.81 -1.58 13.18
N LEU A 79 -10.59 -0.44 12.56
CA LEU A 79 -10.07 -0.35 11.21
C LEU A 79 -8.66 0.21 11.29
N GLU A 80 -7.73 -0.47 10.70
CA GLU A 80 -6.35 -0.02 10.63
C GLU A 80 -5.92 0.09 9.18
N VAL A 81 -5.34 1.23 8.83
CA VAL A 81 -4.80 1.46 7.49
C VAL A 81 -3.30 1.62 7.60
N LEU A 82 -2.59 0.83 6.81
CA LEU A 82 -1.14 0.88 6.76
C LEU A 82 -0.70 1.34 5.38
N ILE A 83 0.27 2.23 5.36
CA ILE A 83 0.90 2.66 4.11
C ILE A 83 2.21 1.93 3.98
N LEU A 84 2.34 1.16 2.91
CA LEU A 84 3.48 0.29 2.64
C LEU A 84 4.24 0.80 1.43
N LYS A 85 5.56 0.71 1.49
CA LYS A 85 6.44 1.09 0.40
C LYS A 85 7.71 0.25 0.43
N GLY A 86 8.15 -0.20 -0.71
CA GLY A 86 9.37 -0.99 -0.83
C GLY A 86 9.35 -1.86 -2.07
N GLU A 87 10.21 -2.88 -2.07
CA GLU A 87 10.16 -3.89 -3.11
C GLU A 87 8.76 -4.51 -3.19
N ALA A 88 8.19 -4.55 -4.38
CA ALA A 88 6.84 -5.01 -4.60
C ALA A 88 6.59 -6.40 -4.01
N ALA A 89 7.52 -7.33 -4.19
CA ALA A 89 7.40 -8.68 -3.65
C ALA A 89 7.34 -8.69 -2.12
N ARG A 90 8.16 -7.88 -1.46
CA ARG A 90 8.19 -7.77 0.00
C ARG A 90 6.92 -7.11 0.55
N VAL A 91 6.47 -6.06 -0.13
CA VAL A 91 5.22 -5.37 0.24
C VAL A 91 4.05 -6.32 0.16
N ARG A 92 3.93 -7.06 -0.94
CA ARG A 92 2.85 -8.03 -1.13
C ARG A 92 2.91 -9.15 -0.10
N ALA A 93 4.10 -9.68 0.16
CA ALA A 93 4.28 -10.74 1.17
C ALA A 93 3.87 -10.27 2.56
N LEU A 94 4.23 -9.04 2.93
CA LEU A 94 3.84 -8.47 4.21
C LEU A 94 2.32 -8.25 4.29
N ALA A 95 1.72 -7.72 3.22
CA ALA A 95 0.27 -7.53 3.17
C ALA A 95 -0.46 -8.87 3.35
N ASP A 96 -0.05 -9.90 2.64
CA ASP A 96 -0.65 -11.23 2.74
C ASP A 96 -0.49 -11.81 4.14
N LYS A 97 0.66 -11.63 4.75
CA LYS A 97 0.94 -12.09 6.11
C LYS A 97 0.03 -11.42 7.13
N LEU A 98 -0.16 -10.10 7.00
CA LEU A 98 -1.03 -9.35 7.90
C LEU A 98 -2.50 -9.71 7.72
N ILE A 99 -2.95 -9.85 6.47
CA ILE A 99 -4.34 -10.23 6.17
C ILE A 99 -4.65 -11.62 6.73
N SER A 100 -3.69 -12.53 6.69
CA SER A 100 -3.89 -13.91 7.15
C SER A 100 -3.71 -14.10 8.64
N CYS A 101 -3.39 -13.06 9.41
CA CYS A 101 -3.28 -13.16 10.85
C CYS A 101 -4.61 -13.61 11.47
N LYS A 102 -4.52 -14.54 12.41
CA LYS A 102 -5.70 -15.00 13.12
C LYS A 102 -6.34 -13.85 13.89
N GLY A 103 -7.62 -13.64 13.68
CA GLY A 103 -8.36 -12.54 14.30
C GLY A 103 -8.64 -11.38 13.38
N VAL A 104 -7.97 -11.30 12.24
CA VAL A 104 -8.31 -10.32 11.20
C VAL A 104 -9.59 -10.79 10.51
N LYS A 105 -10.63 -9.95 10.59
CA LYS A 105 -11.93 -10.27 10.01
C LYS A 105 -11.95 -10.06 8.51
N HIS A 106 -11.28 -9.03 8.06
CA HIS A 106 -11.20 -8.67 6.64
C HIS A 106 -9.96 -7.85 6.39
N GLY A 107 -9.33 -8.05 5.25
CA GLY A 107 -8.18 -7.28 4.83
C GLY A 107 -8.22 -7.03 3.34
N THR A 108 -7.86 -5.83 2.93
CA THR A 108 -7.79 -5.45 1.53
C THR A 108 -6.48 -4.71 1.27
N PHE A 109 -5.74 -5.19 0.29
CA PHE A 109 -4.52 -4.52 -0.16
C PHE A 109 -4.76 -3.88 -1.51
N SER A 110 -4.38 -2.59 -1.62
CA SER A 110 -4.45 -1.87 -2.88
C SER A 110 -3.06 -1.37 -3.23
N GLY A 111 -2.46 -1.98 -4.25
CA GLY A 111 -1.15 -1.59 -4.73
C GLY A 111 -1.25 -0.43 -5.71
N THR A 112 -0.30 0.48 -5.63
CA THR A 112 -0.16 1.59 -6.55
C THR A 112 1.31 1.77 -6.88
N THR A 113 1.69 2.91 -7.36
CA THR A 113 3.07 3.22 -7.75
C THR A 113 3.67 4.26 -6.82
N THR A 114 5.00 4.28 -6.73
CA THR A 114 5.72 5.39 -6.08
C THR A 114 5.73 6.64 -6.96
N GLY A 115 5.33 6.50 -8.22
CA GLY A 115 5.35 7.60 -9.20
C GLY A 115 6.72 7.85 -9.82
N GLN A 116 7.74 7.15 -9.39
CA GLN A 116 9.12 7.40 -9.80
C GLN A 116 9.29 7.22 -11.31
N ASP A 117 8.67 6.17 -11.88
CA ASP A 117 8.80 5.83 -13.30
C ASP A 117 7.62 6.30 -14.14
N LEU A 118 6.74 7.12 -13.56
CA LEU A 118 5.60 7.70 -14.25
C LEU A 118 5.76 9.21 -14.37
N ALA A 119 5.44 9.70 -15.57
CA ALA A 119 5.45 11.14 -15.84
C ALA A 119 4.22 11.83 -15.26
#